data_92002fb26a1607877a53a8d2d7709ec9
#
_entry.id   92002fb26a1607877a53a8d2d7709ec9
#
_cell.length_a   1.000
_cell.length_b   1.000
_cell.length_c   1.000
_cell.angle_alpha   90.00
_cell.angle_beta   90.00
_cell.angle_gamma   90.00
#
_symmetry.space_group_name_H-M   'P 1'
#
loop_
_entity.id
_entity.type
_entity.pdbx_description
1 polymer ?
#
loop_
_entity_poly.entity_id
_entity_poly.type
_entity_poly.pdbx_seq_one_letter_code
_entity_poly.pdbx_strand_id
1 'polypeptide(L)'
;MLEIAEFINPTPSPLWKLARQAGVDLAVGGLPFDSVRQGEAPWEFEPLRRMKEQYEAGGFKLVVIEARPPLNKAKRGLPGRDEEIATVCTLLENMGKLGIPVWCYEWMADFNWVRTNTSKPSRGGSMVTSFDVNELPKEPTELGSISEEELWVNLEYFLTKVLPVAEANNVKLSMHPDDPPLSPIRGVGRIMRSIDNFRRLVAMMPSRHNTVTLCQGNFTLMTDDLPSAIRSFGKAISFVHFRDVRGTPTSFEETWHDAGKTDMLACMRAYRDIGFDGVLRPDHVPTVEGDSNENAGYSSFGRLYAIGYIRGLHEAVYRG
;
A
#
# COMPACT_ATOMS: atom_id res chain seq x y z
N MET A 1 11.35 9.82 -13.93
CA MET A 1 12.39 9.24 -13.03
C MET A 1 11.70 8.84 -11.75
N LEU A 2 12.01 7.68 -11.19
CA LEU A 2 11.46 7.20 -9.91
C LEU A 2 11.71 8.23 -8.80
N GLU A 3 10.66 8.52 -8.01
CA GLU A 3 10.72 9.49 -6.90
C GLU A 3 10.45 8.79 -5.57
N ILE A 4 11.13 9.24 -4.51
CA ILE A 4 10.98 8.67 -3.17
C ILE A 4 9.97 9.50 -2.38
N ALA A 5 8.95 8.84 -1.86
CA ALA A 5 7.96 9.42 -0.96
C ALA A 5 8.04 8.77 0.44
N GLU A 6 7.31 9.34 1.38
CA GLU A 6 7.12 8.75 2.71
C GLU A 6 5.64 8.78 3.08
N PHE A 7 5.18 7.71 3.75
CA PHE A 7 3.86 7.70 4.37
C PHE A 7 3.90 8.51 5.67
N ILE A 8 3.25 9.65 5.68
CA ILE A 8 3.16 10.53 6.84
C ILE A 8 1.71 10.89 7.12
N ASN A 9 1.33 10.86 8.39
CA ASN A 9 -0.02 11.25 8.78
C ASN A 9 -0.30 12.72 8.43
N PRO A 10 -1.55 13.11 8.16
CA PRO A 10 -1.91 14.50 7.87
C PRO A 10 -1.54 15.49 8.98
N THR A 11 -1.51 15.02 10.24
CA THR A 11 -1.12 15.86 11.39
C THR A 11 0.39 15.99 11.47
N PRO A 12 0.94 17.23 11.51
CA PRO A 12 2.37 17.45 11.64
C PRO A 12 2.97 16.77 12.88
N SER A 13 4.11 16.12 12.68
CA SER A 13 4.84 15.37 13.70
C SER A 13 6.35 15.53 13.51
N PRO A 14 7.19 15.09 14.44
CA PRO A 14 8.65 15.07 14.24
C PRO A 14 9.09 14.33 12.97
N LEU A 15 8.34 13.29 12.56
CA LEU A 15 8.64 12.54 11.34
C LEU A 15 8.60 13.44 10.08
N TRP A 16 7.74 14.46 10.01
CA TRP A 16 7.71 15.40 8.89
C TRP A 16 9.06 16.08 8.70
N LYS A 17 9.64 16.59 9.81
CA LYS A 17 10.94 17.23 9.77
C LYS A 17 12.07 16.26 9.42
N LEU A 18 12.02 15.04 9.99
CA LEU A 18 12.99 13.99 9.72
C LEU A 18 12.96 13.56 8.24
N ALA A 19 11.78 13.35 7.66
CA ALA A 19 11.62 13.00 6.25
C ALA A 19 12.18 14.12 5.34
N ARG A 20 11.86 15.40 5.64
CA ARG A 20 12.44 16.55 4.92
C ARG A 20 13.96 16.58 5.02
N GLN A 21 14.54 16.34 6.19
CA GLN A 21 15.98 16.27 6.38
C GLN A 21 16.63 15.10 5.63
N ALA A 22 15.90 13.98 5.49
CA ALA A 22 16.31 12.86 4.66
C ALA A 22 16.14 13.11 3.14
N GLY A 23 15.65 14.30 2.74
CA GLY A 23 15.50 14.73 1.35
C GLY A 23 14.25 14.16 0.67
N VAL A 24 13.16 13.94 1.43
CA VAL A 24 11.88 13.51 0.89
C VAL A 24 10.92 14.71 0.83
N ASP A 25 10.38 14.96 -0.37
CA ASP A 25 9.46 16.07 -0.68
C ASP A 25 8.06 15.59 -1.03
N LEU A 26 7.87 14.27 -1.17
CA LEU A 26 6.61 13.67 -1.56
C LEU A 26 5.98 12.96 -0.38
N ALA A 27 4.67 13.19 -0.20
CA ALA A 27 3.88 12.52 0.82
C ALA A 27 2.95 11.48 0.20
N VAL A 28 2.88 10.34 0.86
CA VAL A 28 1.77 9.41 0.82
C VAL A 28 0.94 9.68 2.06
N GLY A 29 -0.35 9.94 1.92
CA GLY A 29 -1.23 10.28 3.03
C GLY A 29 -2.38 9.32 3.21
N GLY A 30 -2.89 9.24 4.45
CA GLY A 30 -4.20 8.65 4.73
C GLY A 30 -5.35 9.60 4.37
N LEU A 31 -6.57 9.25 4.76
CA LEU A 31 -7.71 10.17 4.77
C LEU A 31 -7.71 10.97 6.08
N PRO A 32 -8.19 12.24 6.08
CA PRO A 32 -8.12 13.13 7.23
C PRO A 32 -9.21 12.86 8.28
N PHE A 33 -9.37 11.62 8.73
CA PHE A 33 -10.43 11.22 9.67
C PHE A 33 -10.45 12.05 10.96
N ASP A 34 -9.27 12.43 11.47
CA ASP A 34 -9.14 13.16 12.75
C ASP A 34 -9.30 14.68 12.61
N SER A 35 -9.45 15.21 11.38
CA SER A 35 -9.49 16.65 11.09
C SER A 35 -10.73 17.11 10.34
N VAL A 36 -11.75 16.26 10.23
CA VAL A 36 -13.04 16.61 9.64
C VAL A 36 -13.85 17.47 10.62
N ARG A 37 -14.60 18.43 10.10
CA ARG A 37 -15.54 19.24 10.89
C ARG A 37 -16.87 18.51 11.01
N GLN A 38 -17.72 18.99 11.91
CA GLN A 38 -19.05 18.41 12.07
C GLN A 38 -19.84 18.47 10.76
N GLY A 39 -20.36 17.33 10.31
CA GLY A 39 -21.13 17.17 9.08
C GLY A 39 -20.31 16.96 7.81
N GLU A 40 -18.99 16.95 7.89
CA GLU A 40 -18.10 16.63 6.75
C GLU A 40 -17.70 15.14 6.77
N ALA A 41 -17.42 14.59 5.59
CA ALA A 41 -16.80 13.28 5.45
C ALA A 41 -15.34 13.39 4.94
N PRO A 42 -14.42 12.50 5.36
CA PRO A 42 -12.98 12.59 5.03
C PRO A 42 -12.66 12.58 3.53
N TRP A 43 -13.56 12.06 2.69
CA TRP A 43 -13.41 11.96 1.22
C TRP A 43 -14.03 13.13 0.46
N GLU A 44 -14.65 14.09 1.15
CA GLU A 44 -15.20 15.30 0.53
C GLU A 44 -14.09 16.29 0.15
N PHE A 45 -14.41 17.21 -0.74
CA PHE A 45 -13.44 18.14 -1.32
C PHE A 45 -12.75 19.00 -0.26
N GLU A 46 -13.48 19.62 0.65
CA GLU A 46 -12.93 20.55 1.63
C GLU A 46 -12.00 19.88 2.66
N PRO A 47 -12.32 18.72 3.27
CA PRO A 47 -11.37 17.99 4.10
C PRO A 47 -10.09 17.60 3.36
N LEU A 48 -10.20 17.09 2.12
CA LEU A 48 -9.04 16.72 1.31
C LEU A 48 -8.21 17.94 0.91
N ARG A 49 -8.84 19.06 0.57
CA ARG A 49 -8.15 20.31 0.24
C ARG A 49 -7.35 20.82 1.43
N ARG A 50 -7.97 20.89 2.61
CA ARG A 50 -7.26 21.30 3.85
C ARG A 50 -6.09 20.39 4.17
N MET A 51 -6.27 19.07 4.03
CA MET A 51 -5.20 18.11 4.21
C MET A 51 -4.05 18.36 3.23
N LYS A 52 -4.34 18.54 1.95
CA LYS A 52 -3.33 18.84 0.93
C LYS A 52 -2.57 20.13 1.25
N GLU A 53 -3.27 21.21 1.60
CA GLU A 53 -2.67 22.48 2.00
C GLU A 53 -1.76 22.34 3.24
N GLN A 54 -2.13 21.49 4.18
CA GLN A 54 -1.31 21.19 5.35
C GLN A 54 0.01 20.51 4.97
N TYR A 55 -0.03 19.52 4.04
CA TYR A 55 1.19 18.91 3.51
C TYR A 55 2.06 19.94 2.76
N GLU A 56 1.46 20.79 1.94
CA GLU A 56 2.16 21.85 1.21
C GLU A 56 2.83 22.86 2.15
N ALA A 57 2.14 23.27 3.21
CA ALA A 57 2.71 24.12 4.27
C ALA A 57 3.90 23.45 4.99
N GLY A 58 3.90 22.13 5.09
CA GLY A 58 5.02 21.32 5.61
C GLY A 58 6.15 21.09 4.61
N GLY A 59 6.01 21.58 3.37
CA GLY A 59 6.98 21.39 2.29
C GLY A 59 6.85 20.07 1.55
N PHE A 60 5.70 19.41 1.61
CA PHE A 60 5.42 18.17 0.90
C PHE A 60 4.40 18.36 -0.21
N LYS A 61 4.57 17.62 -1.30
CA LYS A 61 3.54 17.42 -2.31
C LYS A 61 2.83 16.09 -2.02
N LEU A 62 1.53 16.11 -1.76
CA LEU A 62 0.71 14.91 -1.63
C LEU A 62 0.50 14.26 -2.99
N VAL A 63 0.97 13.03 -3.16
CA VAL A 63 0.95 12.32 -4.47
C VAL A 63 0.19 11.00 -4.46
N VAL A 64 -0.07 10.43 -3.28
CA VAL A 64 -0.83 9.20 -3.12
C VAL A 64 -1.76 9.35 -1.91
N ILE A 65 -3.01 8.93 -2.04
CA ILE A 65 -3.87 8.61 -0.90
C ILE A 65 -3.84 7.09 -0.73
N GLU A 66 -3.34 6.64 0.42
CA GLU A 66 -3.27 5.23 0.83
C GLU A 66 -4.20 5.00 2.02
N ALA A 67 -5.46 5.15 1.76
CA ALA A 67 -6.57 4.89 2.67
C ALA A 67 -7.86 4.82 1.86
N ARG A 68 -8.91 4.31 2.45
CA ARG A 68 -10.19 4.16 1.76
C ARG A 68 -11.37 4.58 2.63
N PRO A 69 -12.46 5.04 2.03
CA PRO A 69 -13.77 5.06 2.67
C PRO A 69 -14.22 3.66 3.10
N PRO A 70 -15.29 3.53 3.88
CA PRO A 70 -15.94 2.23 4.09
C PRO A 70 -16.19 1.52 2.76
N LEU A 71 -15.78 0.25 2.64
CA LEU A 71 -15.84 -0.52 1.38
C LEU A 71 -16.19 -2.00 1.62
N ASN A 72 -16.52 -2.39 2.84
CA ASN A 72 -16.71 -3.80 3.15
C ASN A 72 -18.00 -4.37 2.57
N LYS A 73 -19.05 -3.56 2.47
CA LYS A 73 -20.29 -3.98 1.79
C LYS A 73 -20.07 -4.23 0.30
N ALA A 74 -19.27 -3.36 -0.35
CA ALA A 74 -18.90 -3.56 -1.75
C ALA A 74 -18.07 -4.83 -1.94
N LYS A 75 -17.08 -5.08 -1.08
CA LYS A 75 -16.24 -6.28 -1.12
C LYS A 75 -17.07 -7.57 -0.93
N ARG A 76 -18.05 -7.55 -0.05
CA ARG A 76 -18.89 -8.71 0.27
C ARG A 76 -20.17 -8.81 -0.57
N GLY A 77 -20.47 -7.84 -1.43
CA GLY A 77 -21.71 -7.81 -2.22
C GLY A 77 -22.97 -7.58 -1.40
N LEU A 78 -22.87 -6.94 -0.23
CA LEU A 78 -23.97 -6.73 0.71
C LEU A 78 -24.87 -5.53 0.30
N PRO A 79 -26.12 -5.47 0.79
CA PRO A 79 -26.96 -4.29 0.66
C PRO A 79 -26.24 -3.03 1.17
N GLY A 80 -26.34 -1.92 0.43
CA GLY A 80 -25.59 -0.69 0.70
C GLY A 80 -24.22 -0.64 0.03
N ARG A 81 -23.89 -1.62 -0.83
CA ARG A 81 -22.63 -1.61 -1.60
C ARG A 81 -22.55 -0.45 -2.60
N ASP A 82 -23.67 -0.05 -3.16
CA ASP A 82 -23.71 1.02 -4.16
C ASP A 82 -23.45 2.40 -3.52
N GLU A 83 -23.87 2.61 -2.29
CA GLU A 83 -23.57 3.79 -1.51
C GLU A 83 -22.08 3.88 -1.17
N GLU A 84 -21.45 2.76 -0.79
CA GLU A 84 -19.99 2.72 -0.59
C GLU A 84 -19.23 3.00 -1.88
N ILE A 85 -19.67 2.45 -3.01
CA ILE A 85 -19.10 2.69 -4.34
C ILE A 85 -19.25 4.16 -4.74
N ALA A 86 -20.42 4.77 -4.53
CA ALA A 86 -20.65 6.19 -4.80
C ALA A 86 -19.72 7.08 -3.97
N THR A 87 -19.46 6.70 -2.72
CA THR A 87 -18.50 7.38 -1.85
C THR A 87 -17.08 7.33 -2.42
N VAL A 88 -16.67 6.18 -2.96
CA VAL A 88 -15.36 6.05 -3.64
C VAL A 88 -15.31 6.94 -4.90
N CYS A 89 -16.39 6.98 -5.68
CA CYS A 89 -16.46 7.86 -6.86
C CYS A 89 -16.27 9.34 -6.45
N THR A 90 -16.92 9.78 -5.36
CA THR A 90 -16.74 11.14 -4.80
C THR A 90 -15.29 11.40 -4.40
N LEU A 91 -14.62 10.43 -3.74
CA LEU A 91 -13.20 10.54 -3.40
C LEU A 91 -12.35 10.76 -4.67
N LEU A 92 -12.55 9.96 -5.71
CA LEU A 92 -11.77 10.03 -6.95
C LEU A 92 -11.98 11.34 -7.72
N GLU A 93 -13.21 11.84 -7.78
CA GLU A 93 -13.51 13.16 -8.35
C GLU A 93 -12.76 14.27 -7.60
N ASN A 94 -12.77 14.22 -6.27
CA ASN A 94 -12.10 15.22 -5.44
C ASN A 94 -10.57 15.10 -5.51
N MET A 95 -10.03 13.89 -5.58
CA MET A 95 -8.60 13.68 -5.85
C MET A 95 -8.20 14.27 -7.20
N GLY A 96 -8.98 14.05 -8.25
CA GLY A 96 -8.74 14.65 -9.57
C GLY A 96 -8.74 16.17 -9.55
N LYS A 97 -9.74 16.81 -8.91
CA LYS A 97 -9.82 18.27 -8.74
C LYS A 97 -8.59 18.82 -7.96
N LEU A 98 -8.06 18.06 -7.03
CA LEU A 98 -6.91 18.44 -6.21
C LEU A 98 -5.57 18.05 -6.83
N GLY A 99 -5.56 17.35 -7.98
CA GLY A 99 -4.35 16.90 -8.65
C GLY A 99 -3.58 15.82 -7.89
N ILE A 100 -4.28 14.96 -7.13
CA ILE A 100 -3.69 13.81 -6.41
C ILE A 100 -3.83 12.58 -7.32
N PRO A 101 -2.73 12.06 -7.91
CA PRO A 101 -2.81 11.19 -9.08
C PRO A 101 -3.02 9.71 -8.78
N VAL A 102 -2.81 9.25 -7.54
CA VAL A 102 -2.84 7.81 -7.21
C VAL A 102 -3.69 7.56 -5.97
N TRP A 103 -4.62 6.63 -6.09
CA TRP A 103 -5.34 6.04 -4.97
C TRP A 103 -4.87 4.60 -4.76
N CYS A 104 -4.16 4.35 -3.67
CA CYS A 104 -3.76 3.02 -3.23
C CYS A 104 -4.88 2.41 -2.40
N TYR A 105 -5.47 1.33 -2.88
CA TYR A 105 -6.58 0.61 -2.24
C TYR A 105 -6.31 -0.89 -2.20
N GLU A 106 -7.06 -1.60 -1.38
CA GLU A 106 -6.96 -3.04 -1.22
C GLU A 106 -8.33 -3.72 -1.28
N TRP A 107 -8.35 -5.03 -1.52
CA TRP A 107 -9.60 -5.82 -1.62
C TRP A 107 -9.74 -6.84 -0.49
N MET A 108 -9.17 -6.57 0.67
CA MET A 108 -9.24 -7.39 1.89
C MET A 108 -10.60 -7.16 2.58
N ALA A 109 -11.51 -8.14 2.49
CA ALA A 109 -12.79 -8.06 3.20
C ALA A 109 -12.58 -8.29 4.69
N ASP A 110 -13.46 -7.70 5.53
CA ASP A 110 -13.59 -7.78 6.97
C ASP A 110 -12.43 -7.23 7.78
N PHE A 111 -11.20 -7.53 7.45
CA PHE A 111 -10.00 -7.08 8.14
C PHE A 111 -8.84 -6.84 7.15
N ASN A 112 -7.96 -5.93 7.53
CA ASN A 112 -6.82 -5.50 6.73
C ASN A 112 -5.62 -6.47 6.89
N TRP A 113 -4.38 -5.98 6.79
CA TRP A 113 -3.18 -6.77 7.00
C TRP A 113 -3.15 -7.42 8.39
N VAL A 114 -2.50 -8.58 8.49
CA VAL A 114 -2.47 -9.39 9.72
C VAL A 114 -1.03 -9.75 10.08
N ARG A 115 -0.70 -9.55 11.36
CA ARG A 115 0.53 -10.06 11.98
C ARG A 115 0.17 -10.79 13.27
N THR A 116 0.91 -11.86 13.58
CA THR A 116 0.71 -12.64 14.81
C THR A 116 1.68 -12.21 15.91
N ASN A 117 2.78 -11.55 15.55
CA ASN A 117 3.73 -10.99 16.50
C ASN A 117 4.24 -9.61 16.01
N THR A 118 4.23 -8.64 16.90
CA THR A 118 4.66 -7.26 16.61
C THR A 118 6.00 -6.89 17.23
N SER A 119 6.66 -7.82 17.93
CA SER A 119 7.88 -7.57 18.72
C SER A 119 8.89 -8.71 18.57
N LYS A 120 8.98 -9.35 17.41
CA LYS A 120 9.94 -10.41 17.15
C LYS A 120 11.36 -9.83 17.16
N PRO A 121 12.30 -10.39 17.98
CA PRO A 121 13.67 -9.91 18.01
C PRO A 121 14.38 -10.06 16.66
N SER A 122 15.15 -9.05 16.28
CA SER A 122 15.92 -8.97 15.03
C SER A 122 17.33 -8.42 15.29
N ARG A 123 18.04 -8.07 14.23
CA ARG A 123 19.43 -7.58 14.23
C ARG A 123 19.64 -6.49 15.28
N GLY A 124 20.68 -6.66 16.14
CA GLY A 124 21.08 -5.66 17.13
C GLY A 124 20.08 -5.40 18.25
N GLY A 125 19.11 -6.29 18.46
CA GLY A 125 18.05 -6.10 19.44
C GLY A 125 16.86 -5.27 18.97
N SER A 126 16.82 -4.90 17.66
CA SER A 126 15.64 -4.30 17.06
C SER A 126 14.46 -5.27 17.05
N MET A 127 13.25 -4.75 16.85
CA MET A 127 12.04 -5.56 16.75
C MET A 127 11.43 -5.45 15.37
N VAL A 128 10.86 -6.55 14.87
CA VAL A 128 10.12 -6.61 13.61
C VAL A 128 8.78 -7.29 13.82
N THR A 129 7.85 -7.05 12.88
CA THR A 129 6.60 -7.81 12.89
C THR A 129 6.77 -9.14 12.16
N SER A 130 5.96 -10.14 12.54
CA SER A 130 5.96 -11.45 11.88
C SER A 130 4.56 -12.06 11.85
N PHE A 131 4.42 -13.06 11.01
CA PHE A 131 3.20 -13.81 10.81
C PHE A 131 3.48 -15.30 10.82
N ASP A 132 2.64 -16.05 11.53
CA ASP A 132 2.56 -17.51 11.46
C ASP A 132 1.09 -17.94 11.42
N VAL A 133 0.71 -18.69 10.39
CA VAL A 133 -0.67 -19.14 10.21
C VAL A 133 -1.18 -20.00 11.36
N ASN A 134 -0.28 -20.71 12.05
CA ASN A 134 -0.64 -21.56 13.17
C ASN A 134 -1.04 -20.76 14.43
N GLU A 135 -0.65 -19.50 14.51
CA GLU A 135 -0.97 -18.59 15.62
C GLU A 135 -2.28 -17.81 15.39
N LEU A 136 -2.92 -17.98 14.22
CA LEU A 136 -4.19 -17.33 13.93
C LEU A 136 -5.36 -17.98 14.69
N PRO A 137 -6.37 -17.18 15.09
CA PRO A 137 -7.66 -17.71 15.49
C PRO A 137 -8.26 -18.59 14.40
N LYS A 138 -8.80 -19.77 14.76
CA LYS A 138 -9.37 -20.72 13.79
C LYS A 138 -10.80 -20.41 13.41
N GLU A 139 -11.49 -19.64 14.24
CA GLU A 139 -12.89 -19.29 14.05
C GLU A 139 -13.04 -18.30 12.88
N PRO A 140 -14.09 -18.47 12.05
CA PRO A 140 -14.46 -17.48 11.03
C PRO A 140 -14.69 -16.10 11.65
N THR A 141 -14.72 -15.06 10.79
CA THR A 141 -15.17 -13.71 11.19
C THR A 141 -16.65 -13.71 11.56
N GLU A 142 -17.10 -12.66 12.25
CA GLU A 142 -18.52 -12.50 12.63
C GLU A 142 -19.45 -12.45 11.40
N LEU A 143 -18.97 -11.98 10.27
CA LEU A 143 -19.73 -11.93 9.02
C LEU A 143 -19.72 -13.26 8.25
N GLY A 144 -19.07 -14.30 8.80
CA GLY A 144 -18.96 -15.60 8.18
C GLY A 144 -17.99 -15.63 6.99
N SER A 145 -18.04 -16.75 6.26
CA SER A 145 -17.12 -16.96 5.12
C SER A 145 -17.56 -16.19 3.88
N ILE A 146 -16.59 -15.90 3.04
CA ILE A 146 -16.75 -15.43 1.65
C ILE A 146 -15.68 -16.09 0.78
N SER A 147 -16.11 -16.63 -0.37
CA SER A 147 -15.21 -17.31 -1.31
C SER A 147 -14.38 -16.33 -2.16
N GLU A 148 -13.30 -16.83 -2.74
CA GLU A 148 -12.52 -16.04 -3.71
C GLU A 148 -13.37 -15.68 -4.95
N GLU A 149 -14.23 -16.57 -5.43
CA GLU A 149 -15.07 -16.30 -6.60
C GLU A 149 -16.07 -15.17 -6.35
N GLU A 150 -16.72 -15.16 -5.18
CA GLU A 150 -17.60 -14.05 -4.79
C GLU A 150 -16.84 -12.73 -4.72
N LEU A 151 -15.61 -12.74 -4.20
CA LEU A 151 -14.76 -11.54 -4.17
C LEU A 151 -14.37 -11.06 -5.58
N TRP A 152 -14.10 -11.98 -6.53
CA TRP A 152 -13.84 -11.62 -7.92
C TRP A 152 -15.06 -10.99 -8.60
N VAL A 153 -16.26 -11.57 -8.42
CA VAL A 153 -17.52 -11.02 -8.93
C VAL A 153 -17.77 -9.61 -8.37
N ASN A 154 -17.55 -9.45 -7.07
CA ASN A 154 -17.75 -8.15 -6.41
C ASN A 154 -16.71 -7.12 -6.84
N LEU A 155 -15.46 -7.53 -7.08
CA LEU A 155 -14.40 -6.65 -7.59
C LEU A 155 -14.70 -6.19 -9.03
N GLU A 156 -15.16 -7.07 -9.90
CA GLU A 156 -15.58 -6.73 -11.26
C GLU A 156 -16.73 -5.72 -11.25
N TYR A 157 -17.74 -5.97 -10.42
CA TYR A 157 -18.86 -5.05 -10.22
C TYR A 157 -18.40 -3.67 -9.75
N PHE A 158 -17.50 -3.63 -8.77
CA PHE A 158 -16.90 -2.40 -8.25
C PHE A 158 -16.14 -1.65 -9.35
N LEU A 159 -15.22 -2.32 -10.03
CA LEU A 159 -14.38 -1.70 -11.07
C LEU A 159 -15.21 -1.18 -12.24
N THR A 160 -16.30 -1.87 -12.63
CA THR A 160 -17.22 -1.41 -13.70
C THR A 160 -17.79 -0.02 -13.40
N LYS A 161 -17.99 0.31 -12.12
CA LYS A 161 -18.55 1.62 -11.71
C LYS A 161 -17.46 2.66 -11.43
N VAL A 162 -16.36 2.25 -10.84
CA VAL A 162 -15.33 3.16 -10.31
C VAL A 162 -14.27 3.53 -11.35
N LEU A 163 -13.91 2.60 -12.24
CA LEU A 163 -12.85 2.84 -13.22
C LEU A 163 -13.16 3.99 -14.20
N PRO A 164 -14.39 4.12 -14.75
CA PRO A 164 -14.72 5.26 -15.60
C PRO A 164 -14.57 6.62 -14.89
N VAL A 165 -14.88 6.67 -13.59
CA VAL A 165 -14.69 7.89 -12.77
C VAL A 165 -13.22 8.19 -12.57
N ALA A 166 -12.41 7.17 -12.29
CA ALA A 166 -10.95 7.29 -12.15
C ALA A 166 -10.31 7.81 -13.46
N GLU A 167 -10.74 7.28 -14.61
CA GLU A 167 -10.29 7.72 -15.95
C GLU A 167 -10.64 9.18 -16.21
N ALA A 168 -11.89 9.57 -15.96
CA ALA A 168 -12.36 10.94 -16.17
C ALA A 168 -11.63 11.97 -15.32
N ASN A 169 -11.13 11.55 -14.14
CA ASN A 169 -10.44 12.40 -13.17
C ASN A 169 -8.91 12.21 -13.17
N ASN A 170 -8.38 11.39 -14.09
CA ASN A 170 -6.95 11.09 -14.23
C ASN A 170 -6.32 10.58 -12.92
N VAL A 171 -7.05 9.74 -12.16
CA VAL A 171 -6.58 9.07 -10.95
C VAL A 171 -6.30 7.60 -11.24
N LYS A 172 -5.14 7.10 -10.86
CA LYS A 172 -4.80 5.68 -10.98
C LYS A 172 -5.34 4.92 -9.77
N LEU A 173 -6.10 3.85 -10.04
CA LEU A 173 -6.53 2.86 -9.05
C LEU A 173 -5.38 1.88 -8.84
N SER A 174 -4.64 1.99 -7.76
CA SER A 174 -3.45 1.20 -7.49
C SER A 174 -3.77 0.11 -6.46
N MET A 175 -4.04 -1.11 -6.94
CA MET A 175 -4.42 -2.24 -6.09
C MET A 175 -3.24 -2.75 -5.27
N HIS A 176 -3.36 -2.73 -3.95
CA HIS A 176 -2.42 -3.32 -3.01
C HIS A 176 -2.66 -4.83 -2.87
N PRO A 177 -1.62 -5.66 -2.73
CA PRO A 177 -1.76 -7.09 -2.46
C PRO A 177 -2.40 -7.38 -1.11
N ASP A 178 -2.95 -8.58 -0.98
CA ASP A 178 -3.32 -9.13 0.32
C ASP A 178 -2.08 -9.29 1.21
N ASP A 179 -2.21 -8.96 2.47
CA ASP A 179 -1.11 -9.07 3.45
C ASP A 179 -1.57 -9.80 4.73
N PRO A 180 -1.16 -11.07 4.87
CA PRO A 180 -0.29 -11.87 3.99
C PRO A 180 -1.00 -12.34 2.71
N PRO A 181 -0.22 -12.73 1.67
CA PRO A 181 -0.78 -13.29 0.43
C PRO A 181 -1.18 -14.76 0.61
N LEU A 182 -2.12 -15.01 1.50
CA LEU A 182 -2.62 -16.32 1.90
C LEU A 182 -4.15 -16.34 1.86
N SER A 183 -4.75 -17.45 1.45
CA SER A 183 -6.21 -17.60 1.36
C SER A 183 -6.63 -19.03 1.68
N PRO A 184 -7.77 -19.23 2.40
CA PRO A 184 -8.50 -18.19 3.13
C PRO A 184 -7.84 -17.85 4.47
N ILE A 185 -8.19 -16.69 5.05
CA ILE A 185 -7.85 -16.34 6.42
C ILE A 185 -9.14 -16.20 7.20
N ARG A 186 -9.34 -17.01 8.25
CA ARG A 186 -10.55 -17.02 9.09
C ARG A 186 -11.87 -17.11 8.27
N GLY A 187 -11.87 -17.95 7.22
CA GLY A 187 -13.02 -18.14 6.33
C GLY A 187 -13.20 -17.05 5.26
N VAL A 188 -12.38 -16.01 5.28
CA VAL A 188 -12.42 -14.92 4.28
C VAL A 188 -11.43 -15.22 3.16
N GLY A 189 -11.92 -15.32 1.93
CA GLY A 189 -11.10 -15.45 0.73
C GLY A 189 -10.20 -14.22 0.53
N ARG A 190 -9.07 -14.42 -0.14
CA ARG A 190 -8.09 -13.38 -0.50
C ARG A 190 -7.71 -13.56 -1.96
N ILE A 191 -7.91 -12.53 -2.78
CA ILE A 191 -7.75 -12.65 -4.24
C ILE A 191 -6.53 -11.93 -4.80
N MET A 192 -5.94 -10.99 -4.07
CA MET A 192 -4.71 -10.30 -4.49
C MET A 192 -3.45 -10.97 -3.89
N ARG A 193 -3.34 -12.31 -4.03
CA ARG A 193 -2.35 -13.14 -3.35
C ARG A 193 -1.36 -13.88 -4.26
N SER A 194 -1.43 -13.68 -5.55
CA SER A 194 -0.51 -14.32 -6.52
C SER A 194 -0.26 -13.43 -7.74
N ILE A 195 0.85 -13.67 -8.41
CA ILE A 195 1.22 -12.98 -9.66
C ILE A 195 0.10 -13.13 -10.72
N ASP A 196 -0.48 -14.32 -10.84
CA ASP A 196 -1.54 -14.59 -11.83
C ASP A 196 -2.84 -13.85 -11.49
N ASN A 197 -3.15 -13.69 -10.21
CA ASN A 197 -4.31 -12.93 -9.79
C ASN A 197 -4.15 -11.42 -10.12
N PHE A 198 -2.96 -10.86 -10.00
CA PHE A 198 -2.68 -9.51 -10.46
C PHE A 198 -2.73 -9.37 -12.00
N ARG A 199 -2.28 -10.39 -12.73
CA ARG A 199 -2.48 -10.44 -14.19
C ARG A 199 -3.96 -10.49 -14.56
N ARG A 200 -4.77 -11.30 -13.83
CA ARG A 200 -6.24 -11.33 -13.98
C ARG A 200 -6.86 -9.96 -13.72
N LEU A 201 -6.47 -9.27 -12.64
CA LEU A 201 -6.94 -7.91 -12.32
C LEU A 201 -6.72 -6.94 -13.49
N VAL A 202 -5.49 -6.87 -13.99
CA VAL A 202 -5.14 -5.94 -15.08
C VAL A 202 -5.84 -6.31 -16.39
N ALA A 203 -5.98 -7.61 -16.67
CA ALA A 203 -6.64 -8.11 -17.88
C ALA A 203 -8.17 -8.01 -17.81
N MET A 204 -8.78 -8.05 -16.62
CA MET A 204 -10.23 -7.98 -16.41
C MET A 204 -10.81 -6.67 -16.95
N MET A 205 -10.15 -5.55 -16.68
CA MET A 205 -10.54 -4.22 -17.15
C MET A 205 -9.31 -3.44 -17.63
N PRO A 206 -8.90 -3.67 -18.89
CA PRO A 206 -7.70 -3.03 -19.44
C PRO A 206 -7.81 -1.51 -19.46
N SER A 207 -7.01 -0.85 -18.65
CA SER A 207 -6.92 0.60 -18.57
C SER A 207 -5.58 1.01 -17.98
N ARG A 208 -5.07 2.18 -18.40
CA ARG A 208 -3.89 2.79 -17.77
C ARG A 208 -4.16 3.28 -16.34
N HIS A 209 -5.44 3.28 -15.92
CA HIS A 209 -5.86 3.68 -14.58
C HIS A 209 -6.19 2.48 -13.67
N ASN A 210 -6.29 1.26 -14.20
CA ASN A 210 -6.37 0.02 -13.42
C ASN A 210 -4.97 -0.54 -13.24
N THR A 211 -4.34 -0.27 -12.10
CA THR A 211 -2.90 -0.44 -11.89
C THR A 211 -2.60 -1.21 -10.59
N VAL A 212 -1.34 -1.46 -10.36
CA VAL A 212 -0.82 -2.28 -9.26
C VAL A 212 0.03 -1.43 -8.33
N THR A 213 -0.22 -1.55 -7.03
CA THR A 213 0.74 -1.23 -5.99
C THR A 213 1.66 -2.43 -5.80
N LEU A 214 2.90 -2.34 -6.25
CA LEU A 214 3.86 -3.41 -6.09
C LEU A 214 4.49 -3.33 -4.69
N CYS A 215 3.84 -3.98 -3.72
CA CYS A 215 4.40 -4.13 -2.38
C CYS A 215 5.42 -5.27 -2.39
N GLN A 216 6.72 -4.94 -2.41
CA GLN A 216 7.80 -5.92 -2.60
C GLN A 216 7.74 -7.05 -1.58
N GLY A 217 7.50 -6.77 -0.29
CA GLY A 217 7.42 -7.81 0.73
C GLY A 217 6.35 -8.86 0.43
N ASN A 218 5.15 -8.45 -0.01
CA ASN A 218 4.09 -9.39 -0.39
C ASN A 218 4.42 -10.13 -1.69
N PHE A 219 4.91 -9.40 -2.72
CA PHE A 219 5.29 -10.04 -3.99
C PHE A 219 6.47 -11.01 -3.82
N THR A 220 7.41 -10.71 -2.92
CA THR A 220 8.51 -11.62 -2.54
C THR A 220 8.01 -12.94 -1.96
N LEU A 221 6.85 -12.94 -1.28
CA LEU A 221 6.19 -14.16 -0.83
C LEU A 221 5.45 -14.90 -1.95
N MET A 222 5.16 -14.24 -3.08
CA MET A 222 4.45 -14.83 -4.23
C MET A 222 5.39 -15.42 -5.29
N THR A 223 6.66 -15.02 -5.33
CA THR A 223 7.65 -15.47 -6.33
C THR A 223 9.07 -15.42 -5.79
N ASP A 224 9.93 -16.30 -6.28
CA ASP A 224 11.36 -16.29 -6.00
C ASP A 224 12.17 -15.38 -6.97
N ASP A 225 11.52 -14.87 -8.03
CA ASP A 225 12.12 -13.95 -9.02
C ASP A 225 11.28 -12.67 -9.11
N LEU A 226 11.40 -11.83 -8.08
CA LEU A 226 10.71 -10.54 -8.04
C LEU A 226 11.17 -9.56 -9.14
N PRO A 227 12.47 -9.44 -9.50
CA PRO A 227 12.89 -8.59 -10.60
C PRO A 227 12.22 -8.92 -11.94
N SER A 228 12.04 -10.20 -12.27
CA SER A 228 11.29 -10.62 -13.46
C SER A 228 9.80 -10.30 -13.36
N ALA A 229 9.20 -10.47 -12.18
CA ALA A 229 7.82 -10.06 -11.96
C ALA A 229 7.63 -8.55 -12.17
N ILE A 230 8.51 -7.70 -11.62
CA ILE A 230 8.51 -6.24 -11.85
C ILE A 230 8.53 -5.94 -13.35
N ARG A 231 9.46 -6.56 -14.12
CA ARG A 231 9.55 -6.35 -15.57
C ARG A 231 8.28 -6.80 -16.29
N SER A 232 7.65 -7.89 -15.85
CA SER A 232 6.44 -8.43 -16.49
C SER A 232 5.21 -7.55 -16.32
N PHE A 233 5.09 -6.82 -15.20
CA PHE A 233 4.01 -5.87 -14.97
C PHE A 233 4.25 -4.52 -15.68
N GLY A 234 5.50 -4.10 -15.82
CA GLY A 234 5.87 -2.91 -16.57
C GLY A 234 5.04 -1.67 -16.19
N LYS A 235 4.36 -1.09 -17.15
CA LYS A 235 3.55 0.14 -16.97
C LYS A 235 2.27 -0.06 -16.14
N ALA A 236 1.90 -1.29 -15.81
CA ALA A 236 0.81 -1.54 -14.88
C ALA A 236 1.17 -1.19 -13.43
N ILE A 237 2.45 -1.07 -13.08
CA ILE A 237 2.89 -0.60 -11.76
C ILE A 237 2.75 0.92 -11.70
N SER A 238 2.01 1.43 -10.72
CA SER A 238 1.87 2.89 -10.51
C SER A 238 2.39 3.38 -9.17
N PHE A 239 2.55 2.48 -8.19
CA PHE A 239 3.05 2.77 -6.86
C PHE A 239 3.86 1.60 -6.33
N VAL A 240 4.86 1.86 -5.51
CA VAL A 240 5.75 0.81 -4.97
C VAL A 240 5.90 0.97 -3.45
N HIS A 241 5.69 -0.12 -2.72
CA HIS A 241 6.14 -0.28 -1.35
C HIS A 241 7.46 -1.05 -1.36
N PHE A 242 8.53 -0.37 -0.99
CA PHE A 242 9.87 -0.91 -1.03
C PHE A 242 10.24 -1.45 0.36
N ARG A 243 10.09 -2.74 0.57
CA ARG A 243 10.43 -3.47 1.80
C ARG A 243 10.80 -4.90 1.49
N ASP A 244 11.38 -5.61 2.43
CA ASP A 244 11.71 -7.01 2.26
C ASP A 244 11.26 -7.85 3.46
N VAL A 245 11.13 -9.16 3.22
CA VAL A 245 10.69 -10.16 4.19
C VAL A 245 11.56 -11.42 4.08
N ARG A 246 11.46 -12.30 5.08
CA ARG A 246 12.04 -13.64 5.04
C ARG A 246 10.99 -14.66 5.43
N GLY A 247 10.86 -15.75 4.66
CA GLY A 247 9.93 -16.84 4.91
C GLY A 247 9.01 -17.16 3.73
N THR A 248 7.83 -17.65 4.05
CA THR A 248 6.79 -18.11 3.10
C THR A 248 5.46 -17.40 3.39
N PRO A 249 4.44 -17.50 2.52
CA PRO A 249 3.13 -16.91 2.80
C PRO A 249 2.49 -17.39 4.11
N THR A 250 2.83 -18.58 4.58
CA THR A 250 2.28 -19.18 5.81
C THR A 250 3.06 -18.85 7.07
N SER A 251 4.34 -18.47 6.95
CA SER A 251 5.19 -18.07 8.08
C SER A 251 6.33 -17.19 7.58
N PHE A 252 6.35 -15.93 7.99
CA PHE A 252 7.37 -14.97 7.59
C PHE A 252 7.63 -13.92 8.68
N GLU A 253 8.75 -13.24 8.54
CA GLU A 253 9.10 -12.06 9.32
C GLU A 253 9.43 -10.89 8.41
N GLU A 254 9.07 -9.69 8.82
CA GLU A 254 9.60 -8.46 8.24
C GLU A 254 11.09 -8.35 8.54
N THR A 255 11.83 -7.67 7.69
CA THR A 255 13.27 -7.55 7.87
C THR A 255 13.73 -6.10 7.75
N TRP A 256 14.98 -5.86 8.08
CA TRP A 256 15.68 -4.70 7.58
C TRP A 256 15.70 -4.76 6.04
N HIS A 257 15.70 -3.62 5.37
CA HIS A 257 15.67 -3.54 3.91
C HIS A 257 16.87 -4.23 3.23
N ASP A 258 17.96 -4.46 3.97
CA ASP A 258 19.19 -5.12 3.52
C ASP A 258 19.31 -6.58 4.00
N ALA A 259 18.29 -7.15 4.65
CA ALA A 259 18.42 -8.41 5.36
C ALA A 259 17.33 -9.46 5.03
N GLY A 260 16.47 -9.19 4.07
CA GLY A 260 15.44 -10.13 3.61
C GLY A 260 15.96 -11.16 2.60
N LYS A 261 15.05 -11.74 1.83
CA LYS A 261 15.41 -12.74 0.82
C LYS A 261 15.52 -12.19 -0.60
N THR A 262 15.14 -10.92 -0.82
CA THR A 262 15.07 -10.30 -2.14
C THR A 262 16.39 -9.62 -2.52
N ASP A 263 16.83 -9.79 -3.78
CA ASP A 263 17.87 -8.92 -4.35
C ASP A 263 17.28 -7.52 -4.62
N MET A 264 17.40 -6.65 -3.63
CA MET A 264 16.86 -5.29 -3.67
C MET A 264 17.52 -4.42 -4.75
N LEU A 265 18.81 -4.67 -5.05
CA LEU A 265 19.51 -3.97 -6.13
C LEU A 265 18.99 -4.39 -7.51
N ALA A 266 18.74 -5.70 -7.71
CA ALA A 266 18.14 -6.20 -8.93
C ALA A 266 16.71 -5.69 -9.13
N CYS A 267 15.93 -5.54 -8.06
CA CYS A 267 14.62 -4.89 -8.10
C CYS A 267 14.71 -3.42 -8.53
N MET A 268 15.65 -2.65 -7.96
CA MET A 268 15.85 -1.25 -8.35
C MET A 268 16.26 -1.13 -9.83
N ARG A 269 17.11 -2.05 -10.34
CA ARG A 269 17.42 -2.15 -11.77
C ARG A 269 16.20 -2.48 -12.62
N ALA A 270 15.32 -3.39 -12.15
CA ALA A 270 14.10 -3.74 -12.86
C ALA A 270 13.15 -2.53 -12.99
N TYR A 271 13.00 -1.70 -11.96
CA TYR A 271 12.25 -0.44 -12.06
C TYR A 271 12.84 0.53 -13.09
N ARG A 272 14.16 0.65 -13.14
CA ARG A 272 14.83 1.44 -14.18
C ARG A 272 14.55 0.87 -15.58
N ASP A 273 14.68 -0.44 -15.75
CA ASP A 273 14.56 -1.13 -17.05
C ASP A 273 13.16 -0.97 -17.65
N ILE A 274 12.11 -0.94 -16.82
CA ILE A 274 10.73 -0.67 -17.29
C ILE A 274 10.43 0.83 -17.44
N GLY A 275 11.39 1.70 -17.13
CA GLY A 275 11.19 3.15 -17.13
C GLY A 275 10.11 3.59 -16.12
N PHE A 276 10.12 3.00 -14.92
CA PHE A 276 9.19 3.40 -13.87
C PHE A 276 9.42 4.86 -13.47
N ASP A 277 8.37 5.67 -13.57
CA ASP A 277 8.36 7.10 -13.30
C ASP A 277 7.40 7.50 -12.18
N GLY A 278 6.90 6.49 -11.46
CA GLY A 278 6.00 6.67 -10.33
C GLY A 278 6.74 6.86 -9.01
N VAL A 279 5.97 6.72 -7.94
CA VAL A 279 6.40 6.95 -6.56
C VAL A 279 6.72 5.63 -5.86
N LEU A 280 7.81 5.63 -5.11
CA LEU A 280 8.25 4.54 -4.27
C LEU A 280 8.38 5.05 -2.83
N ARG A 281 7.87 4.30 -1.85
CA ARG A 281 8.05 4.59 -0.43
C ARG A 281 8.65 3.41 0.32
N PRO A 282 9.42 3.63 1.40
CA PRO A 282 9.64 2.57 2.38
C PRO A 282 8.28 2.13 2.94
N ASP A 283 8.19 0.86 3.30
CA ASP A 283 7.01 0.30 3.95
C ASP A 283 7.41 -0.19 5.35
N HIS A 284 7.01 -1.41 5.77
CA HIS A 284 7.31 -1.87 7.12
C HIS A 284 8.82 -1.85 7.42
N VAL A 285 9.16 -1.29 8.58
CA VAL A 285 10.53 -1.09 9.05
C VAL A 285 10.69 -1.66 10.47
N PRO A 286 11.90 -2.03 10.88
CA PRO A 286 12.16 -2.41 12.26
C PRO A 286 11.94 -1.26 13.23
N THR A 287 11.48 -1.59 14.45
CA THR A 287 11.56 -0.70 15.60
C THR A 287 12.96 -0.80 16.19
N VAL A 288 13.65 0.31 16.28
CA VAL A 288 15.04 0.38 16.74
C VAL A 288 15.15 1.09 18.09
N GLU A 289 16.35 1.07 18.71
CA GLU A 289 16.60 1.79 19.97
C GLU A 289 16.21 3.26 19.86
N GLY A 290 15.44 3.74 20.83
CA GLY A 290 14.92 5.11 20.85
C GLY A 290 13.58 5.32 20.14
N ASP A 291 13.07 4.34 19.42
CA ASP A 291 11.72 4.36 18.81
C ASP A 291 10.67 3.71 19.72
N SER A 292 9.41 4.18 19.64
CA SER A 292 8.26 3.49 20.21
C SER A 292 7.82 2.33 19.30
N ASN A 293 7.38 1.22 19.91
CA ASN A 293 6.79 0.08 19.20
C ASN A 293 5.24 0.11 19.17
N GLU A 294 4.62 1.22 19.55
CA GLU A 294 3.15 1.38 19.51
C GLU A 294 2.60 1.21 18.09
N ASN A 295 3.34 1.68 17.09
CA ASN A 295 3.04 1.48 15.68
C ASN A 295 4.10 0.56 15.06
N ALA A 296 4.11 -0.70 15.47
CA ALA A 296 5.07 -1.70 14.99
C ALA A 296 5.08 -1.76 13.45
N GLY A 297 6.28 -1.76 12.87
CA GLY A 297 6.47 -1.67 11.41
C GLY A 297 6.53 -0.24 10.86
N TYR A 298 6.27 0.79 11.67
CA TYR A 298 6.21 2.20 11.23
C TYR A 298 7.04 3.16 12.09
N SER A 299 8.12 2.68 12.67
CA SER A 299 9.02 3.48 13.54
C SER A 299 9.76 4.57 12.76
N SER A 300 10.05 5.69 13.39
CA SER A 300 10.64 6.86 12.73
C SER A 300 12.08 6.63 12.29
N PHE A 301 12.92 6.07 13.15
CA PHE A 301 14.33 5.83 12.83
C PHE A 301 14.50 4.67 11.85
N GLY A 302 13.67 3.62 11.96
CA GLY A 302 13.63 2.56 10.96
C GLY A 302 13.32 3.10 9.55
N ARG A 303 12.40 4.07 9.44
CA ARG A 303 12.10 4.74 8.15
C ARG A 303 13.28 5.56 7.63
N LEU A 304 14.00 6.28 8.49
CA LEU A 304 15.19 7.02 8.06
C LEU A 304 16.28 6.10 7.50
N TYR A 305 16.50 4.95 8.14
CA TYR A 305 17.38 3.92 7.60
C TYR A 305 16.91 3.47 6.21
N ALA A 306 15.64 3.13 6.08
CA ALA A 306 15.06 2.66 4.82
C ALA A 306 15.16 3.70 3.70
N ILE A 307 14.86 4.97 3.97
CA ILE A 307 15.04 6.08 3.01
C ILE A 307 16.50 6.17 2.57
N GLY A 308 17.46 6.12 3.51
CA GLY A 308 18.89 6.15 3.20
C GLY A 308 19.33 4.98 2.33
N TYR A 309 18.88 3.77 2.64
CA TYR A 309 19.14 2.56 1.85
C TYR A 309 18.57 2.66 0.43
N ILE A 310 17.32 3.07 0.29
CA ILE A 310 16.65 3.26 -1.01
C ILE A 310 17.39 4.32 -1.84
N ARG A 311 17.81 5.44 -1.23
CA ARG A 311 18.57 6.48 -1.92
C ARG A 311 19.93 5.98 -2.41
N GLY A 312 20.63 5.18 -1.61
CA GLY A 312 21.89 4.55 -2.03
C GLY A 312 21.72 3.61 -3.22
N LEU A 313 20.68 2.76 -3.22
CA LEU A 313 20.33 1.90 -4.35
C LEU A 313 19.93 2.72 -5.59
N HIS A 314 19.12 3.76 -5.41
CA HIS A 314 18.73 4.65 -6.50
C HIS A 314 19.94 5.33 -7.13
N GLU A 315 20.85 5.86 -6.33
CA GLU A 315 22.08 6.48 -6.81
C GLU A 315 22.95 5.49 -7.60
N ALA A 316 23.17 4.30 -7.06
CA ALA A 316 23.94 3.23 -7.70
C ALA A 316 23.36 2.76 -9.05
N VAL A 317 22.03 2.83 -9.23
CA VAL A 317 21.36 2.34 -10.44
C VAL A 317 21.12 3.43 -11.49
N TYR A 318 20.86 4.67 -11.07
CA TYR A 318 20.47 5.74 -11.99
C TYR A 318 21.58 6.74 -12.28
N ARG A 319 22.66 6.75 -11.49
CA ARG A 319 23.81 7.67 -11.67
C ARG A 319 25.13 6.94 -11.95
N GLY A 320 25.21 5.63 -11.69
CA GLY A 320 26.32 4.75 -12.09
C GLY A 320 26.05 4.16 -13.46
#